data_ac2d2f5b4a38cb92867a3f7b7356aa0d
#
_entry.id   ac2d2f5b4a38cb92867a3f7b7356aa0d
#
_cell.length_a   1.000
_cell.length_b   1.000
_cell.length_c   1.000
_cell.angle_alpha   90.00
_cell.angle_beta   90.00
_cell.angle_gamma   90.00
#
_symmetry.space_group_name_H-M   'P 1'
#
loop_
_entity.id
_entity.type
_entity.pdbx_description
1 polymer ?
#
loop_
_entity_poly.entity_id
_entity_poly.type
_entity_poly.pdbx_seq_one_letter_code
_entity_poly.pdbx_strand_id
1 'polypeptide(L)'
;MDTVRMTIDGQAVEVRAGTTILEAARKADIYIPSLCYHPDLPPAIDRSAVQAVFHGACKIENAQPEQPGKGCGICVVEVEGQSDLVGSCATEAADRMVVMTQNERIREKRQENLLPIMVRHPHACLTCAQQEGCPRTPCSANVPESERCCSQFGHCELQNVACFVGIPDSTPRWVPTDFAVFKDHPLFVRDYNLCIGCTRCVRACRDMRGIEALGFVFDQNGQVQVGSVAESLKDSGCKFCTACVAVCPTGALMDKSVGPATREADRVPCKAACPAHIDVPGYLRMCARGKRDEAN
;
A
#
# COMPACT_ATOMS: atom_id res chain seq x y z
N MET A 1 10.43 -4.22 30.05
CA MET A 1 10.05 -3.50 28.81
C MET A 1 8.73 -2.82 29.11
N ASP A 2 8.68 -1.51 28.87
CA ASP A 2 7.46 -0.75 29.19
C ASP A 2 6.33 -1.15 28.26
N THR A 3 5.17 -1.50 28.84
CA THR A 3 3.93 -1.78 28.13
C THR A 3 2.94 -0.65 28.37
N VAL A 4 2.08 -0.42 27.40
CA VAL A 4 0.96 0.52 27.49
C VAL A 4 -0.34 -0.24 27.35
N ARG A 5 -1.36 0.19 28.08
CA ARG A 5 -2.71 -0.37 28.03
C ARG A 5 -3.66 0.66 27.46
N MET A 6 -4.36 0.27 26.42
CA MET A 6 -5.33 1.10 25.73
C MET A 6 -6.63 0.32 25.49
N THR A 7 -7.66 1.02 25.04
CA THR A 7 -8.93 0.42 24.62
C THR A 7 -9.17 0.74 23.15
N ILE A 8 -9.51 -0.28 22.35
CA ILE A 8 -9.88 -0.11 20.94
C ILE A 8 -11.26 -0.73 20.75
N ASP A 9 -12.25 0.06 20.35
CA ASP A 9 -13.66 -0.36 20.19
C ASP A 9 -14.21 -1.11 21.41
N GLY A 10 -13.84 -0.66 22.63
CA GLY A 10 -14.23 -1.29 23.88
C GLY A 10 -13.40 -2.49 24.31
N GLN A 11 -12.47 -2.99 23.48
CA GLN A 11 -11.58 -4.10 23.80
C GLN A 11 -10.28 -3.58 24.42
N ALA A 12 -9.90 -4.10 25.59
CA ALA A 12 -8.62 -3.80 26.23
C ALA A 12 -7.46 -4.46 25.45
N VAL A 13 -6.45 -3.67 25.12
CA VAL A 13 -5.28 -4.10 24.36
C VAL A 13 -4.01 -3.69 25.09
N GLU A 14 -3.08 -4.61 25.28
CA GLU A 14 -1.77 -4.34 25.87
C GLU A 14 -0.68 -4.54 24.83
N VAL A 15 0.15 -3.53 24.64
CA VAL A 15 1.24 -3.52 23.66
C VAL A 15 2.49 -2.89 24.25
N ARG A 16 3.63 -3.10 23.60
CA ARG A 16 4.89 -2.42 23.96
C ARG A 16 4.79 -0.92 23.66
N ALA A 17 5.44 -0.10 24.48
CA ALA A 17 5.62 1.32 24.17
C ALA A 17 6.30 1.49 22.80
N GLY A 18 5.87 2.52 22.04
CA GLY A 18 6.30 2.75 20.65
C GLY A 18 5.57 1.90 19.58
N THR A 19 4.61 1.04 19.99
CA THR A 19 3.71 0.36 19.03
C THR A 19 2.67 1.36 18.52
N THR A 20 2.40 1.39 17.21
CA THR A 20 1.36 2.26 16.67
C THR A 20 -0.04 1.73 16.95
N ILE A 21 -1.06 2.61 16.92
CA ILE A 21 -2.48 2.21 17.08
C ILE A 21 -2.86 1.12 16.06
N LEU A 22 -2.40 1.26 14.80
CA LEU A 22 -2.68 0.26 13.75
C LEU A 22 -2.07 -1.11 14.08
N GLU A 23 -0.84 -1.13 14.57
CA GLU A 23 -0.17 -2.38 14.98
C GLU A 23 -0.83 -2.99 16.23
N ALA A 24 -1.28 -2.15 17.17
CA ALA A 24 -2.03 -2.59 18.34
C ALA A 24 -3.37 -3.22 17.94
N ALA A 25 -4.13 -2.57 17.05
CA ALA A 25 -5.39 -3.09 16.51
C ALA A 25 -5.19 -4.45 15.80
N ARG A 26 -4.13 -4.58 14.98
CA ARG A 26 -3.81 -5.85 14.30
C ARG A 26 -3.49 -6.98 15.27
N LYS A 27 -2.81 -6.70 16.40
CA LYS A 27 -2.56 -7.71 17.44
C LYS A 27 -3.83 -8.16 18.14
N ALA A 28 -4.85 -7.31 18.17
CA ALA A 28 -6.16 -7.58 18.77
C ALA A 28 -7.18 -8.09 17.74
N ASP A 29 -6.77 -8.43 16.52
CA ASP A 29 -7.62 -8.84 15.40
C ASP A 29 -8.69 -7.80 15.01
N ILE A 30 -8.43 -6.52 15.31
CA ILE A 30 -9.28 -5.40 14.91
C ILE A 30 -8.80 -4.85 13.57
N TYR A 31 -9.65 -4.89 12.57
CA TYR A 31 -9.32 -4.42 11.22
C TYR A 31 -9.43 -2.91 11.10
N ILE A 32 -8.33 -2.25 10.78
CA ILE A 32 -8.28 -0.86 10.34
C ILE A 32 -7.77 -0.84 8.89
N PRO A 33 -8.56 -0.32 7.92
CA PRO A 33 -8.15 -0.31 6.52
C PRO A 33 -6.93 0.60 6.30
N SER A 34 -6.01 0.18 5.43
CA SER A 34 -4.83 0.97 5.09
C SER A 34 -4.29 0.57 3.72
N LEU A 35 -3.73 1.53 2.96
CA LEU A 35 -3.15 1.28 1.64
C LEU A 35 -1.65 1.56 1.59
N CYS A 36 -1.17 2.56 2.32
CA CYS A 36 0.25 2.87 2.33
C CYS A 36 1.03 2.14 3.45
N TYR A 37 0.37 1.65 4.49
CA TYR A 37 1.02 0.87 5.54
C TYR A 37 1.34 -0.55 5.08
N HIS A 38 2.51 -1.04 5.47
CA HIS A 38 2.89 -2.44 5.38
C HIS A 38 3.71 -2.78 6.62
N PRO A 39 3.50 -3.93 7.29
CA PRO A 39 4.15 -4.25 8.56
C PRO A 39 5.68 -4.23 8.49
N ASP A 40 6.22 -4.46 7.32
CA ASP A 40 7.64 -4.60 7.06
C ASP A 40 8.31 -3.30 6.60
N LEU A 41 7.52 -2.25 6.39
CA LEU A 41 8.02 -0.97 5.89
C LEU A 41 7.92 0.12 6.95
N PRO A 42 8.87 1.05 6.98
CA PRO A 42 8.74 2.24 7.81
C PRO A 42 7.53 3.08 7.36
N PRO A 43 7.04 4.01 8.19
CA PRO A 43 5.90 4.85 7.87
C PRO A 43 6.05 5.59 6.54
N ALA A 44 4.93 5.88 5.86
CA ALA A 44 4.91 6.61 4.59
C ALA A 44 4.98 8.13 4.74
N ILE A 45 4.85 8.62 5.97
CA ILE A 45 4.80 10.04 6.32
C ILE A 45 6.23 10.61 6.35
N ASP A 46 6.37 11.91 6.05
CA ASP A 46 7.62 12.67 6.09
C ASP A 46 8.75 12.11 5.19
N ARG A 47 8.37 11.54 4.06
CA ARG A 47 9.33 11.03 3.08
C ARG A 47 9.63 12.08 2.02
N SER A 48 10.93 12.25 1.73
CA SER A 48 11.37 13.16 0.68
C SER A 48 11.14 12.57 -0.70
N ALA A 49 10.56 13.36 -1.59
CA ALA A 49 10.47 13.07 -3.00
C ALA A 49 11.84 13.23 -3.69
N VAL A 50 12.05 12.55 -4.81
CA VAL A 50 13.23 12.75 -5.66
C VAL A 50 13.01 13.92 -6.62
N GLN A 51 14.05 14.37 -7.32
CA GLN A 51 13.93 15.47 -8.28
C GLN A 51 13.11 15.07 -9.53
N ALA A 52 13.27 13.84 -9.97
CA ALA A 52 12.52 13.30 -11.10
C ALA A 52 12.40 11.78 -11.01
N VAL A 53 11.36 11.24 -11.63
CA VAL A 53 11.20 9.80 -11.90
C VAL A 53 10.97 9.58 -13.39
N PHE A 54 11.13 8.33 -13.83
CA PHE A 54 11.00 7.95 -15.23
C PHE A 54 9.96 6.84 -15.40
N HIS A 55 9.11 7.03 -16.40
CA HIS A 55 8.29 5.98 -17.00
C HIS A 55 8.89 5.64 -18.38
N GLY A 56 9.91 4.77 -18.40
CA GLY A 56 10.75 4.58 -19.58
C GLY A 56 11.50 5.87 -19.94
N ALA A 57 11.43 6.32 -21.19
CA ALA A 57 12.04 7.57 -21.63
C ALA A 57 11.28 8.84 -21.17
N CYS A 58 10.07 8.71 -20.63
CA CYS A 58 9.30 9.84 -20.14
C CYS A 58 9.80 10.26 -18.75
N LYS A 59 10.45 11.42 -18.67
CA LYS A 59 10.87 12.05 -17.40
C LYS A 59 9.72 12.83 -16.78
N ILE A 60 9.45 12.60 -15.52
CA ILE A 60 8.47 13.32 -14.70
C ILE A 60 9.23 14.06 -13.61
N GLU A 61 9.25 15.38 -13.68
CA GLU A 61 9.93 16.23 -12.72
C GLU A 61 9.03 16.47 -11.49
N ASN A 62 9.67 16.68 -10.35
CA ASN A 62 8.97 16.99 -9.11
C ASN A 62 8.48 18.44 -9.14
N ALA A 63 7.17 18.61 -9.24
CA ALA A 63 6.55 19.94 -9.27
C ALA A 63 6.43 20.58 -7.87
N GLN A 64 6.61 19.80 -6.79
CA GLN A 64 6.46 20.27 -5.40
C GLN A 64 7.58 19.72 -4.51
N PRO A 65 8.83 20.18 -4.68
CA PRO A 65 9.99 19.60 -4.01
C PRO A 65 9.96 19.73 -2.48
N GLU A 66 9.32 20.77 -1.97
CA GLU A 66 9.19 21.02 -0.53
C GLU A 66 8.04 20.23 0.14
N GLN A 67 7.21 19.55 -0.63
CA GLN A 67 6.08 18.81 -0.09
C GLN A 67 6.56 17.49 0.53
N PRO A 68 6.32 17.27 1.84
CA PRO A 68 6.60 15.98 2.45
C PRO A 68 5.61 14.92 1.98
N GLY A 69 6.05 13.67 1.95
CA GLY A 69 5.18 12.54 1.68
C GLY A 69 4.05 12.46 2.69
N LYS A 70 2.82 12.44 2.19
CA LYS A 70 1.61 12.24 3.00
C LYS A 70 1.19 10.78 2.92
N GLY A 71 0.72 10.22 4.02
CA GLY A 71 0.07 8.91 4.01
C GLY A 71 -1.23 8.92 3.20
N CYS A 72 -1.81 7.74 2.93
CA CYS A 72 -3.07 7.64 2.19
C CYS A 72 -4.30 8.15 2.98
N GLY A 73 -4.18 8.34 4.30
CA GLY A 73 -5.27 8.81 5.16
C GLY A 73 -6.42 7.81 5.37
N ILE A 74 -6.29 6.59 4.87
CA ILE A 74 -7.38 5.58 4.99
C ILE A 74 -7.44 4.97 6.40
N CYS A 75 -6.32 4.94 7.11
CA CYS A 75 -6.22 4.36 8.45
C CYS A 75 -6.64 5.31 9.59
N VAL A 76 -7.41 6.35 9.28
CA VAL A 76 -7.86 7.31 10.30
C VAL A 76 -8.76 6.65 11.35
N VAL A 77 -8.56 7.07 12.59
CA VAL A 77 -9.33 6.64 13.77
C VAL A 77 -9.62 7.85 14.65
N GLU A 78 -10.57 7.71 15.54
CA GLU A 78 -10.88 8.72 16.56
C GLU A 78 -10.25 8.32 17.88
N VAL A 79 -9.61 9.29 18.54
CA VAL A 79 -9.02 9.12 19.87
C VAL A 79 -9.79 10.01 20.83
N GLU A 80 -10.30 9.45 21.94
CA GLU A 80 -11.04 10.20 22.93
C GLU A 80 -10.20 11.36 23.48
N GLY A 81 -10.82 12.54 23.54
CA GLY A 81 -10.15 13.77 23.98
C GLY A 81 -9.38 14.52 22.88
N GLN A 82 -9.32 13.98 21.64
CA GLN A 82 -8.77 14.69 20.50
C GLN A 82 -9.87 15.21 19.58
N SER A 83 -9.72 16.44 19.08
CA SER A 83 -10.69 17.05 18.14
C SER A 83 -10.62 16.46 16.74
N ASP A 84 -9.43 16.04 16.33
CA ASP A 84 -9.16 15.60 14.98
C ASP A 84 -8.96 14.08 14.90
N LEU A 85 -9.34 13.50 13.75
CA LEU A 85 -9.02 12.12 13.43
C LEU A 85 -7.52 11.97 13.20
N VAL A 86 -6.92 10.92 13.75
CA VAL A 86 -5.49 10.64 13.64
C VAL A 86 -5.20 9.45 12.73
N GLY A 87 -4.06 9.46 12.05
CA GLY A 87 -3.59 8.34 11.26
C GLY A 87 -3.02 7.24 12.16
N SER A 88 -3.77 6.14 12.33
CA SER A 88 -3.37 5.06 13.23
C SER A 88 -2.03 4.41 12.92
N CYS A 89 -1.56 4.48 11.66
CA CYS A 89 -0.27 3.91 11.23
C CYS A 89 0.95 4.72 11.68
N ALA A 90 0.74 5.94 12.18
CA ALA A 90 1.81 6.85 12.60
C ALA A 90 1.63 7.38 14.04
N THR A 91 0.49 7.14 14.65
CA THR A 91 0.19 7.53 16.03
C THR A 91 0.55 6.38 16.96
N GLU A 92 1.45 6.63 17.91
CA GLU A 92 1.83 5.66 18.93
C GLU A 92 0.71 5.43 19.94
N ALA A 93 0.57 4.18 20.37
CA ALA A 93 -0.30 3.80 21.47
C ALA A 93 0.19 4.43 22.78
N ALA A 94 -0.72 5.03 23.54
CA ALA A 94 -0.44 5.61 24.85
C ALA A 94 -1.28 4.93 25.95
N ASP A 95 -0.79 5.02 27.18
CA ASP A 95 -1.51 4.43 28.31
C ASP A 95 -2.88 5.11 28.51
N ARG A 96 -3.91 4.30 28.76
CA ARG A 96 -5.32 4.72 28.90
C ARG A 96 -5.95 5.38 27.67
N MET A 97 -5.29 5.29 26.50
CA MET A 97 -5.87 5.80 25.25
C MET A 97 -7.14 5.01 24.92
N VAL A 98 -8.20 5.70 24.52
CA VAL A 98 -9.45 5.11 24.02
C VAL A 98 -9.60 5.46 22.56
N VAL A 99 -9.72 4.42 21.72
CA VAL A 99 -9.77 4.55 20.26
C VAL A 99 -11.04 3.96 19.73
N MET A 100 -11.70 4.69 18.85
CA MET A 100 -12.80 4.19 18.02
C MET A 100 -12.30 4.04 16.57
N THR A 101 -12.53 2.86 15.99
CA THR A 101 -12.11 2.56 14.64
C THR A 101 -13.23 2.70 13.61
N GLN A 102 -14.49 2.77 14.05
CA GLN A 102 -15.65 2.85 13.16
C GLN A 102 -16.73 3.77 13.77
N ASN A 103 -17.06 4.82 13.04
CA ASN A 103 -18.25 5.65 13.21
C ASN A 103 -18.50 6.41 11.91
N GLU A 104 -19.57 7.19 11.83
CA GLU A 104 -19.94 7.93 10.62
C GLU A 104 -18.83 8.93 10.19
N ARG A 105 -18.28 9.70 11.14
CA ARG A 105 -17.21 10.67 10.90
C ARG A 105 -15.95 10.00 10.32
N ILE A 106 -15.58 8.84 10.85
CA ILE A 106 -14.43 8.05 10.36
C ILE A 106 -14.73 7.54 8.95
N ARG A 107 -15.95 7.03 8.71
CA ARG A 107 -16.37 6.51 7.41
C ARG A 107 -16.33 7.59 6.34
N GLU A 108 -16.93 8.74 6.60
CA GLU A 108 -16.91 9.89 5.68
C GLU A 108 -15.49 10.33 5.35
N LYS A 109 -14.63 10.45 6.35
CA LYS A 109 -13.23 10.83 6.15
C LYS A 109 -12.45 9.81 5.32
N ARG A 110 -12.69 8.53 5.55
CA ARG A 110 -12.09 7.46 4.71
C ARG A 110 -12.59 7.52 3.27
N GLN A 111 -13.87 7.76 3.06
CA GLN A 111 -14.43 7.94 1.71
C GLN A 111 -13.84 9.17 1.01
N GLU A 112 -13.73 10.30 1.71
CA GLU A 112 -13.06 11.50 1.21
C GLU A 112 -11.61 11.20 0.77
N ASN A 113 -10.86 10.47 1.59
CA ASN A 113 -9.46 10.13 1.30
C ASN A 113 -9.33 9.02 0.22
N LEU A 114 -10.33 8.16 0.06
CA LEU A 114 -10.35 7.10 -0.95
C LEU A 114 -10.74 7.64 -2.34
N LEU A 115 -11.58 8.65 -2.39
CA LEU A 115 -12.11 9.22 -3.64
C LEU A 115 -11.01 9.58 -4.66
N PRO A 116 -9.96 10.37 -4.32
CA PRO A 116 -8.91 10.71 -5.26
C PRO A 116 -8.10 9.50 -5.76
N ILE A 117 -8.08 8.40 -5.00
CA ILE A 117 -7.48 7.14 -5.42
C ILE A 117 -8.38 6.45 -6.45
N MET A 118 -9.69 6.36 -6.16
CA MET A 118 -10.64 5.65 -7.02
C MET A 118 -10.88 6.34 -8.36
N VAL A 119 -10.90 7.67 -8.40
CA VAL A 119 -11.00 8.44 -9.65
C VAL A 119 -9.85 8.15 -10.62
N ARG A 120 -8.70 7.75 -10.10
CA ARG A 120 -7.47 7.45 -10.85
C ARG A 120 -7.21 5.95 -11.04
N HIS A 121 -8.12 5.10 -10.62
CA HIS A 121 -7.95 3.65 -10.69
C HIS A 121 -9.21 2.98 -11.23
N PRO A 122 -9.12 1.98 -12.13
CA PRO A 122 -10.29 1.29 -12.64
C PRO A 122 -11.07 0.63 -11.51
N HIS A 123 -12.33 1.02 -11.35
CA HIS A 123 -13.18 0.59 -10.24
C HIS A 123 -14.59 0.16 -10.66
N ALA A 124 -14.90 0.14 -11.95
CA ALA A 124 -16.24 -0.21 -12.42
C ALA A 124 -16.69 -1.60 -11.94
N CYS A 125 -15.76 -2.55 -11.82
CA CYS A 125 -16.07 -3.88 -11.28
C CYS A 125 -16.42 -3.86 -9.79
N LEU A 126 -15.88 -2.91 -9.01
CA LEU A 126 -16.14 -2.80 -7.57
C LEU A 126 -17.56 -2.30 -7.26
N THR A 127 -18.14 -1.53 -8.16
CA THR A 127 -19.52 -1.01 -8.06
C THR A 127 -20.52 -1.81 -8.87
N CYS A 128 -20.12 -2.94 -9.45
CA CYS A 128 -20.97 -3.79 -10.27
C CYS A 128 -21.84 -4.69 -9.39
N ALA A 129 -23.14 -4.72 -9.66
CA ALA A 129 -24.07 -5.61 -8.94
C ALA A 129 -23.77 -7.12 -9.16
N GLN A 130 -23.00 -7.46 -10.17
CA GLN A 130 -22.63 -8.84 -10.52
C GLN A 130 -21.16 -9.14 -10.20
N GLN A 131 -20.55 -8.45 -9.24
CA GLN A 131 -19.13 -8.62 -8.94
C GLN A 131 -18.80 -9.96 -8.28
N GLU A 132 -19.72 -10.52 -7.48
CA GLU A 132 -19.50 -11.76 -6.76
C GLU A 132 -19.34 -12.93 -7.71
N GLY A 133 -18.23 -13.68 -7.59
CA GLY A 133 -17.91 -14.80 -8.47
C GLY A 133 -17.62 -14.42 -9.94
N CYS A 134 -17.59 -13.15 -10.29
CA CYS A 134 -17.35 -12.71 -11.66
C CYS A 134 -15.89 -12.98 -12.09
N PRO A 135 -15.65 -13.71 -13.20
CA PRO A 135 -14.31 -13.95 -13.71
C PRO A 135 -13.73 -12.72 -14.42
N ARG A 136 -14.47 -11.59 -14.47
CA ARG A 136 -14.15 -10.35 -15.18
C ARG A 136 -14.16 -10.50 -16.73
N THR A 137 -13.83 -11.65 -17.23
CA THR A 137 -13.83 -11.98 -18.67
C THR A 137 -14.41 -13.36 -18.89
N PRO A 138 -15.54 -13.49 -19.64
CA PRO A 138 -16.33 -12.40 -20.24
C PRO A 138 -17.08 -11.56 -19.18
N CYS A 139 -17.36 -10.29 -19.49
CA CYS A 139 -18.11 -9.41 -18.61
C CYS A 139 -19.61 -9.49 -18.91
N SER A 140 -20.40 -10.01 -17.97
CA SER A 140 -21.87 -10.12 -18.10
C SER A 140 -22.60 -8.78 -17.99
N ALA A 141 -21.98 -7.77 -17.34
CA ALA A 141 -22.51 -6.41 -17.20
C ALA A 141 -22.11 -5.47 -18.33
N ASN A 142 -21.45 -5.97 -19.38
CA ASN A 142 -20.97 -5.19 -20.54
C ASN A 142 -20.11 -3.95 -20.19
N VAL A 143 -19.38 -4.00 -19.07
CA VAL A 143 -18.43 -2.96 -18.73
C VAL A 143 -17.31 -2.94 -19.79
N PRO A 144 -16.96 -1.78 -20.36
CA PRO A 144 -15.84 -1.65 -21.29
C PRO A 144 -14.55 -2.23 -20.70
N GLU A 145 -13.73 -2.91 -21.49
CA GLU A 145 -12.53 -3.57 -20.99
C GLU A 145 -11.56 -2.57 -20.33
N SER A 146 -11.46 -1.36 -20.87
CA SER A 146 -10.65 -0.28 -20.32
C SER A 146 -11.06 0.17 -18.92
N GLU A 147 -12.33 0.00 -18.56
CA GLU A 147 -12.88 0.41 -17.26
C GLU A 147 -12.87 -0.72 -16.22
N ARG A 148 -12.63 -1.97 -16.66
CA ARG A 148 -12.64 -3.13 -15.75
C ARG A 148 -11.44 -3.10 -14.83
N CYS A 149 -11.63 -3.60 -13.62
CA CYS A 149 -10.50 -3.90 -12.73
C CYS A 149 -9.49 -4.82 -13.44
N CYS A 150 -8.21 -4.70 -13.07
CA CYS A 150 -7.15 -5.53 -13.64
C CYS A 150 -7.27 -7.00 -13.21
N SER A 151 -6.34 -7.85 -13.64
CA SER A 151 -6.28 -9.28 -13.32
C SER A 151 -6.10 -9.59 -11.82
N GLN A 152 -5.84 -8.60 -10.99
CA GLN A 152 -5.79 -8.74 -9.53
C GLN A 152 -7.18 -8.72 -8.86
N PHE A 153 -8.25 -8.54 -9.63
CA PHE A 153 -9.62 -8.57 -9.10
C PHE A 153 -9.88 -9.88 -8.34
N GLY A 154 -10.39 -9.75 -7.11
CA GLY A 154 -10.56 -10.88 -6.18
C GLY A 154 -9.39 -11.06 -5.17
N HIS A 155 -8.20 -10.51 -5.47
CA HIS A 155 -7.00 -10.65 -4.64
C HIS A 155 -6.27 -9.31 -4.42
N CYS A 156 -6.94 -8.19 -4.63
CA CYS A 156 -6.37 -6.85 -4.58
C CYS A 156 -6.64 -6.19 -3.23
N GLU A 157 -5.59 -5.70 -2.55
CA GLU A 157 -5.76 -4.99 -1.27
C GLU A 157 -6.61 -3.72 -1.42
N LEU A 158 -6.47 -3.00 -2.55
CA LEU A 158 -7.31 -1.83 -2.83
C LEU A 158 -8.79 -2.21 -2.92
N GLN A 159 -9.11 -3.35 -3.52
CA GLN A 159 -10.49 -3.85 -3.56
C GLN A 159 -11.03 -4.10 -2.16
N ASN A 160 -10.28 -4.79 -1.30
CA ASN A 160 -10.70 -5.09 0.07
C ASN A 160 -10.96 -3.80 0.86
N VAL A 161 -10.08 -2.81 0.72
CA VAL A 161 -10.25 -1.50 1.35
C VAL A 161 -11.47 -0.77 0.79
N ALA A 162 -11.65 -0.76 -0.53
CA ALA A 162 -12.77 -0.10 -1.19
C ALA A 162 -14.13 -0.73 -0.80
N CYS A 163 -14.19 -2.06 -0.70
CA CYS A 163 -15.38 -2.76 -0.23
C CYS A 163 -15.70 -2.45 1.25
N PHE A 164 -14.67 -2.37 2.11
CA PHE A 164 -14.86 -2.07 3.52
C PHE A 164 -15.30 -0.62 3.78
N VAL A 165 -14.67 0.34 3.09
CA VAL A 165 -14.96 1.78 3.25
C VAL A 165 -16.28 2.17 2.58
N GLY A 166 -16.62 1.49 1.49
CA GLY A 166 -17.73 1.82 0.58
C GLY A 166 -17.32 2.91 -0.41
N ILE A 167 -17.66 2.68 -1.68
CA ILE A 167 -17.47 3.65 -2.76
C ILE A 167 -18.83 4.27 -3.04
N PRO A 168 -19.00 5.61 -2.89
CA PRO A 168 -20.24 6.27 -3.26
C PRO A 168 -20.57 6.06 -4.74
N ASP A 169 -21.84 5.85 -5.08
CA ASP A 169 -22.31 5.68 -6.47
C ASP A 169 -22.00 6.92 -7.35
N SER A 170 -21.88 8.08 -6.71
CA SER A 170 -21.49 9.34 -7.36
C SER A 170 -20.02 9.44 -7.71
N THR A 171 -19.19 8.45 -7.35
CA THR A 171 -17.75 8.46 -7.66
C THR A 171 -17.54 8.52 -9.18
N PRO A 172 -16.83 9.56 -9.70
CA PRO A 172 -16.56 9.67 -11.12
C PRO A 172 -15.83 8.44 -11.65
N ARG A 173 -16.20 7.99 -12.84
CA ARG A 173 -15.52 6.87 -13.50
C ARG A 173 -14.06 7.20 -13.78
N TRP A 174 -13.21 6.21 -13.62
CA TRP A 174 -11.82 6.30 -13.97
C TRP A 174 -11.63 6.59 -15.47
N VAL A 175 -10.75 7.52 -15.76
CA VAL A 175 -10.31 7.81 -17.13
C VAL A 175 -8.86 7.34 -17.24
N PRO A 176 -8.54 6.45 -18.21
CA PRO A 176 -7.18 5.98 -18.42
C PRO A 176 -6.19 7.12 -18.64
N THR A 177 -5.01 7.01 -18.05
CA THR A 177 -3.91 7.97 -18.24
C THR A 177 -3.04 7.62 -19.45
N ASP A 178 -3.27 6.46 -20.07
CA ASP A 178 -2.57 5.92 -21.23
C ASP A 178 -1.03 5.85 -21.07
N PHE A 179 -0.57 5.62 -19.85
CA PHE A 179 0.84 5.32 -19.61
C PHE A 179 1.22 4.00 -20.27
N ALA A 180 2.42 3.95 -20.84
CA ALA A 180 2.96 2.73 -21.40
C ALA A 180 3.07 1.62 -20.33
N VAL A 181 2.68 0.40 -20.69
CA VAL A 181 2.87 -0.79 -19.84
C VAL A 181 4.23 -1.42 -20.16
N PHE A 182 5.10 -1.48 -19.16
CA PHE A 182 6.45 -1.99 -19.31
C PHE A 182 6.51 -3.49 -19.03
N LYS A 183 6.84 -4.28 -20.04
CA LYS A 183 7.00 -5.74 -20.00
C LYS A 183 8.44 -6.19 -20.25
N ASP A 184 9.36 -5.24 -20.32
CA ASP A 184 10.78 -5.41 -20.60
C ASP A 184 11.53 -6.16 -19.49
N HIS A 185 11.08 -6.02 -18.24
CA HIS A 185 11.71 -6.71 -17.11
C HIS A 185 11.43 -8.22 -17.14
N PRO A 186 12.44 -9.09 -16.86
CA PRO A 186 12.27 -10.54 -16.95
C PRO A 186 11.25 -11.10 -15.93
N LEU A 187 11.17 -10.52 -14.73
CA LEU A 187 10.42 -11.09 -13.62
C LEU A 187 9.05 -10.45 -13.38
N PHE A 188 8.83 -9.18 -13.73
CA PHE A 188 7.56 -8.51 -13.46
C PHE A 188 7.15 -7.48 -14.51
N VAL A 189 5.88 -7.15 -14.53
CA VAL A 189 5.27 -6.11 -15.36
C VAL A 189 5.10 -4.84 -14.52
N ARG A 190 5.29 -3.68 -15.11
CA ARG A 190 5.01 -2.36 -14.54
C ARG A 190 3.91 -1.69 -15.32
N ASP A 191 2.79 -1.45 -14.65
CA ASP A 191 1.64 -0.72 -15.19
C ASP A 191 1.30 0.45 -14.27
N TYR A 192 1.86 1.61 -14.58
CA TYR A 192 1.66 2.81 -13.77
C TYR A 192 0.23 3.38 -13.85
N ASN A 193 -0.60 2.95 -14.83
CA ASN A 193 -2.02 3.28 -14.87
C ASN A 193 -2.78 2.74 -13.65
N LEU A 194 -2.23 1.71 -13.00
CA LEU A 194 -2.78 1.06 -11.81
C LEU A 194 -2.11 1.52 -10.51
N CYS A 195 -1.21 2.50 -10.60
CA CYS A 195 -0.48 3.01 -9.45
C CYS A 195 -1.33 3.99 -8.64
N ILE A 196 -1.43 3.75 -7.33
CA ILE A 196 -2.17 4.61 -6.39
C ILE A 196 -1.27 5.56 -5.59
N GLY A 197 0.03 5.62 -5.90
CA GLY A 197 0.97 6.51 -5.23
C GLY A 197 1.28 6.17 -3.76
N CYS A 198 1.03 4.93 -3.33
CA CYS A 198 1.21 4.52 -1.92
C CYS A 198 2.67 4.45 -1.45
N THR A 199 3.64 4.59 -2.32
CA THR A 199 5.10 4.56 -2.09
C THR A 199 5.65 3.28 -1.43
N ARG A 200 4.87 2.21 -1.24
CA ARG A 200 5.36 0.95 -0.64
C ARG A 200 6.57 0.40 -1.39
N CYS A 201 6.51 0.38 -2.72
CA CYS A 201 7.59 -0.12 -3.58
C CYS A 201 8.88 0.71 -3.45
N VAL A 202 8.76 2.03 -3.31
CA VAL A 202 9.90 2.95 -3.08
C VAL A 202 10.55 2.64 -1.73
N ARG A 203 9.76 2.53 -0.66
CA ARG A 203 10.25 2.20 0.68
C ARG A 203 10.84 0.79 0.74
N ALA A 204 10.23 -0.19 0.09
CA ALA A 204 10.81 -1.53 -0.01
C ALA A 204 12.16 -1.51 -0.73
N CYS A 205 12.28 -0.75 -1.83
CA CYS A 205 13.52 -0.62 -2.57
C CYS A 205 14.62 0.07 -1.76
N ARG A 206 14.28 1.19 -1.11
CA ARG A 206 15.23 2.01 -0.37
C ARG A 206 15.50 1.48 1.04
N ASP A 207 14.43 1.34 1.84
CA ASP A 207 14.58 1.14 3.30
C ASP A 207 14.81 -0.34 3.68
N MET A 208 14.32 -1.29 2.85
CA MET A 208 14.56 -2.72 3.09
C MET A 208 15.74 -3.26 2.30
N ARG A 209 15.95 -2.76 1.08
CA ARG A 209 16.96 -3.33 0.16
C ARG A 209 18.17 -2.43 -0.02
N GLY A 210 18.12 -1.15 0.37
CA GLY A 210 19.22 -0.19 0.22
C GLY A 210 19.62 0.07 -1.23
N ILE A 211 18.65 -0.05 -2.19
CA ILE A 211 18.95 0.00 -3.63
C ILE A 211 18.58 1.35 -4.25
N GLU A 212 17.50 1.99 -3.80
CA GLU A 212 17.01 3.31 -4.26
C GLU A 212 16.74 3.41 -5.78
N ALA A 213 16.46 2.29 -6.44
CA ALA A 213 16.17 2.27 -7.89
C ALA A 213 14.79 2.83 -8.24
N LEU A 214 13.89 2.97 -7.25
CA LEU A 214 12.57 3.56 -7.38
C LEU A 214 12.48 4.81 -6.53
N GLY A 215 11.81 5.84 -7.06
CA GLY A 215 11.53 7.08 -6.39
C GLY A 215 10.07 7.50 -6.56
N PHE A 216 9.72 8.62 -5.97
CA PHE A 216 8.44 9.28 -6.22
C PHE A 216 8.63 10.80 -6.33
N VAL A 217 7.72 11.43 -7.05
CA VAL A 217 7.61 12.89 -7.20
C VAL A 217 6.17 13.30 -6.99
N PHE A 218 5.93 14.58 -6.78
CA PHE A 218 4.60 15.16 -6.86
C PHE A 218 4.41 15.81 -8.22
N ASP A 219 3.31 15.51 -8.89
CA ASP A 219 2.92 16.21 -10.10
C ASP A 219 2.34 17.62 -9.79
N GLN A 220 1.94 18.35 -10.83
CA GLN A 220 1.40 19.71 -10.70
C GLN A 220 0.14 19.78 -9.83
N ASN A 221 -0.60 18.67 -9.69
CA ASN A 221 -1.79 18.56 -8.87
C ASN A 221 -1.47 18.07 -7.44
N GLY A 222 -0.20 17.94 -7.08
CA GLY A 222 0.25 17.40 -5.80
C GLY A 222 0.02 15.90 -5.64
N GLN A 223 -0.17 15.18 -6.73
CA GLN A 223 -0.39 13.74 -6.72
C GLN A 223 0.94 13.00 -6.85
N VAL A 224 1.06 11.91 -6.09
CA VAL A 224 2.27 11.08 -6.09
C VAL A 224 2.38 10.29 -7.39
N GLN A 225 3.49 10.46 -8.10
CA GLN A 225 3.92 9.66 -9.24
C GLN A 225 5.15 8.85 -8.86
N VAL A 226 5.05 7.53 -8.98
CA VAL A 226 6.16 6.60 -8.70
C VAL A 226 6.81 6.18 -10.00
N GLY A 227 8.13 6.10 -10.03
CA GLY A 227 8.86 5.63 -11.20
C GLY A 227 10.27 5.15 -10.86
N SER A 228 11.03 4.74 -11.87
CA SER A 228 12.48 4.50 -11.72
C SER A 228 13.22 5.83 -11.62
N VAL A 229 14.39 5.84 -10.95
CA VAL A 229 15.22 7.04 -10.83
C VAL A 229 16.08 7.30 -12.06
N ALA A 230 16.01 6.40 -13.06
CA ALA A 230 16.62 6.53 -14.39
C ALA A 230 15.69 5.95 -15.46
N GLU A 231 15.99 6.16 -16.74
CA GLU A 231 15.15 5.72 -17.87
C GLU A 231 14.91 4.21 -17.87
N SER A 232 15.89 3.41 -17.50
CA SER A 232 15.74 1.97 -17.35
C SER A 232 15.95 1.52 -15.89
N LEU A 233 15.35 0.39 -15.53
CA LEU A 233 15.59 -0.21 -14.21
C LEU A 233 17.05 -0.64 -14.02
N LYS A 234 17.74 -1.01 -15.10
CA LYS A 234 19.16 -1.37 -15.06
C LYS A 234 20.02 -0.15 -14.70
N ASP A 235 19.77 0.98 -15.36
CA ASP A 235 20.51 2.22 -15.13
C ASP A 235 20.19 2.85 -13.77
N SER A 236 19.00 2.57 -13.22
CA SER A 236 18.64 2.96 -11.86
C SER A 236 19.31 2.10 -10.77
N GLY A 237 20.13 1.13 -11.14
CA GLY A 237 20.83 0.23 -10.21
C GLY A 237 19.93 -0.88 -9.63
N CYS A 238 18.77 -1.15 -10.21
CA CYS A 238 17.86 -2.22 -9.76
C CYS A 238 18.59 -3.58 -9.70
N LYS A 239 18.38 -4.32 -8.61
CA LYS A 239 18.97 -5.66 -8.38
C LYS A 239 17.98 -6.80 -8.67
N PHE A 240 16.85 -6.51 -9.31
CA PHE A 240 15.86 -7.50 -9.73
C PHE A 240 15.31 -8.39 -8.59
N CYS A 241 15.30 -7.86 -7.36
CA CYS A 241 14.94 -8.61 -6.15
C CYS A 241 13.42 -8.77 -5.94
N THR A 242 12.58 -8.18 -6.75
CA THR A 242 11.10 -8.20 -6.72
C THR A 242 10.43 -7.72 -5.41
N ALA A 243 11.19 -7.19 -4.44
CA ALA A 243 10.63 -6.68 -3.19
C ALA A 243 9.52 -5.63 -3.41
N CYS A 244 9.67 -4.78 -4.44
CA CYS A 244 8.66 -3.79 -4.83
C CYS A 244 7.34 -4.43 -5.30
N VAL A 245 7.41 -5.57 -5.97
CA VAL A 245 6.23 -6.35 -6.41
C VAL A 245 5.52 -6.95 -5.20
N ALA A 246 6.30 -7.49 -4.25
CA ALA A 246 5.77 -8.14 -3.06
C ALA A 246 4.90 -7.24 -2.18
N VAL A 247 5.18 -5.95 -2.15
CA VAL A 247 4.47 -4.98 -1.30
C VAL A 247 3.45 -4.14 -2.05
N CYS A 248 3.29 -4.34 -3.37
CA CYS A 248 2.36 -3.56 -4.17
C CYS A 248 0.90 -3.95 -3.84
N PRO A 249 0.05 -3.00 -3.40
CA PRO A 249 -1.33 -3.29 -3.02
C PRO A 249 -2.29 -3.37 -4.22
N THR A 250 -1.80 -3.13 -5.44
CA THR A 250 -2.57 -3.12 -6.68
C THR A 250 -1.87 -3.91 -7.78
N GLY A 251 -2.42 -3.90 -9.00
CA GLY A 251 -1.79 -4.50 -10.18
C GLY A 251 -0.70 -3.67 -10.84
N ALA A 252 -0.24 -2.57 -10.20
CA ALA A 252 0.78 -1.70 -10.80
C ALA A 252 2.14 -2.41 -11.00
N LEU A 253 2.47 -3.32 -10.09
CA LEU A 253 3.65 -4.18 -10.20
C LEU A 253 3.19 -5.63 -10.05
N MET A 254 3.26 -6.41 -11.13
CA MET A 254 2.79 -7.79 -11.17
C MET A 254 3.90 -8.74 -11.56
N ASP A 255 4.05 -9.81 -10.81
CA ASP A 255 4.95 -10.90 -11.15
C ASP A 255 4.52 -11.58 -12.48
N LYS A 256 5.47 -11.94 -13.32
CA LYS A 256 5.19 -12.65 -14.58
C LYS A 256 5.01 -14.15 -14.42
N SER A 257 5.61 -14.72 -13.41
CA SER A 257 5.76 -16.16 -13.25
C SER A 257 4.77 -16.77 -12.27
N VAL A 258 4.14 -15.93 -11.43
CA VAL A 258 3.35 -16.42 -10.29
C VAL A 258 1.96 -15.79 -10.34
N GLY A 259 0.94 -16.64 -10.40
CA GLY A 259 -0.45 -16.23 -10.26
C GLY A 259 -0.72 -15.56 -8.89
N PRO A 260 -1.80 -14.79 -8.75
CA PRO A 260 -2.12 -14.05 -7.52
C PRO A 260 -2.15 -14.91 -6.25
N ALA A 261 -2.58 -16.16 -6.36
CA ALA A 261 -2.74 -17.09 -5.22
C ALA A 261 -1.42 -17.66 -4.67
N THR A 262 -0.36 -17.75 -5.49
CA THR A 262 0.96 -18.28 -5.07
C THR A 262 1.90 -17.19 -4.58
N ARG A 263 1.42 -15.97 -4.57
CA ARG A 263 2.21 -14.76 -4.40
C ARG A 263 2.98 -14.68 -3.07
N GLU A 264 2.50 -15.27 -2.02
CA GLU A 264 3.11 -15.18 -0.68
C GLU A 264 4.16 -16.28 -0.42
N ALA A 265 3.94 -17.48 -0.96
CA ALA A 265 4.83 -18.64 -0.73
C ALA A 265 6.14 -18.57 -1.55
N ASP A 266 6.11 -18.01 -2.78
CA ASP A 266 7.23 -18.11 -3.74
C ASP A 266 8.16 -16.89 -3.77
N ARG A 267 7.88 -15.85 -2.97
CA ARG A 267 8.54 -14.54 -3.11
C ARG A 267 9.82 -14.35 -2.34
N VAL A 268 10.11 -15.22 -1.43
CA VAL A 268 11.31 -15.14 -0.62
C VAL A 268 12.13 -16.40 -0.87
N PRO A 269 12.99 -16.40 -1.90
CA PRO A 269 13.77 -17.59 -2.25
C PRO A 269 14.52 -18.17 -1.07
N CYS A 270 15.04 -17.32 -0.17
CA CYS A 270 15.73 -17.76 1.03
C CYS A 270 14.80 -18.44 2.05
N LYS A 271 13.51 -18.10 2.09
CA LYS A 271 12.52 -18.78 2.92
C LYS A 271 12.04 -20.07 2.26
N ALA A 272 11.74 -20.02 0.97
CA ALA A 272 11.25 -21.16 0.21
C ALA A 272 12.32 -22.26 0.03
N ALA A 273 13.59 -21.87 -0.20
CA ALA A 273 14.71 -22.79 -0.36
C ALA A 273 15.32 -23.27 0.97
N CYS A 274 14.94 -22.69 2.11
CA CYS A 274 15.47 -23.09 3.41
C CYS A 274 14.85 -24.43 3.85
N PRO A 275 15.64 -25.50 4.08
CA PRO A 275 15.10 -26.77 4.55
C PRO A 275 14.40 -26.68 5.92
N ALA A 276 14.80 -25.71 6.75
CA ALA A 276 14.19 -25.42 8.04
C ALA A 276 13.03 -24.42 7.98
N HIS A 277 12.67 -23.93 6.79
CA HIS A 277 11.62 -22.91 6.57
C HIS A 277 11.78 -21.65 7.42
N ILE A 278 13.01 -21.26 7.74
CA ILE A 278 13.31 -20.08 8.55
C ILE A 278 12.87 -18.81 7.81
N ASP A 279 12.13 -17.97 8.49
CA ASP A 279 11.77 -16.63 7.96
C ASP A 279 12.96 -15.67 8.04
N VAL A 280 13.97 -15.92 7.18
CA VAL A 280 15.21 -15.13 7.14
C VAL A 280 14.94 -13.62 7.03
N PRO A 281 14.06 -13.12 6.14
CA PRO A 281 13.73 -11.70 6.11
C PRO A 281 13.06 -11.22 7.38
N GLY A 282 12.22 -12.06 8.00
CA GLY A 282 11.53 -11.74 9.25
C GLY A 282 12.52 -11.48 10.38
N TYR A 283 13.42 -12.42 10.67
CA TYR A 283 14.36 -12.25 11.77
C TYR A 283 15.37 -11.11 11.51
N LEU A 284 15.86 -10.96 10.28
CA LEU A 284 16.75 -9.84 9.92
C LEU A 284 16.08 -8.49 10.15
N ARG A 285 14.80 -8.37 9.80
CA ARG A 285 13.99 -7.17 10.05
C ARG A 285 13.81 -6.90 11.54
N MET A 286 13.53 -7.92 12.34
CA MET A 286 13.43 -7.78 13.79
C MET A 286 14.75 -7.33 14.40
N CYS A 287 15.87 -7.92 13.96
CA CYS A 287 17.21 -7.48 14.36
C CYS A 287 17.47 -6.00 13.99
N ALA A 288 17.14 -5.59 12.77
CA ALA A 288 17.31 -4.21 12.30
C ALA A 288 16.47 -3.20 13.11
N ARG A 289 15.33 -3.63 13.67
CA ARG A 289 14.46 -2.84 14.55
C ARG A 289 14.87 -2.90 16.03
N GLY A 290 15.98 -3.55 16.35
CA GLY A 290 16.41 -3.75 17.74
C GLY A 290 15.59 -4.77 18.54
N LYS A 291 14.64 -5.45 17.89
CA LYS A 291 13.73 -6.44 18.49
C LYS A 291 14.35 -7.85 18.44
N ARG A 292 15.52 -8.01 19.06
CA ARG A 292 16.33 -9.25 18.97
C ARG A 292 15.63 -10.44 19.60
N ASP A 293 14.87 -10.23 20.66
CA ASP A 293 14.15 -11.31 21.37
C ASP A 293 12.95 -11.84 20.54
N GLU A 294 12.41 -11.01 19.63
CA GLU A 294 11.34 -11.40 18.70
C GLU A 294 11.90 -12.05 17.42
N ALA A 295 13.22 -11.98 17.21
CA ALA A 295 13.89 -12.53 16.04
C ALA A 295 14.27 -14.01 16.21
N ASN A 296 14.19 -14.54 17.43
CA ASN A 296 14.46 -15.94 17.76
C ASN A 296 13.13 -16.78 17.70
#